data_8d840edfb789927269fc60ffc3b8f3b4
#
_entry.id   8d840edfb789927269fc60ffc3b8f3b4
#
_cell.length_a   1.000
_cell.length_b   1.000
_cell.length_c   1.000
_cell.angle_alpha   90.00
_cell.angle_beta   90.00
_cell.angle_gamma   90.00
#
_symmetry.space_group_name_H-M   'P 1'
#
loop_
_entity.id
_entity.type
_entity.pdbx_description
1 polymer ?
#
loop_
_entity_poly.entity_id
_entity_poly.type
_entity_poly.pdbx_seq_one_letter_code
_entity_poly.pdbx_strand_id
1 'polypeptide(L)'
;NILFQIDHFYQELDNNAAYLYLVNDSQSIKETNHRGKIGCILHLEGAEALGNDDEILRILYKLGLRSIALTWNARNLLADGVGEGQQAGGLSVKGKELVRTLEGMNLLLDLAHLSEKGFFQVLENYNKPVMVSHANAASLCNHQRNLNDAQLSSLAENGGIVGVTQVNSFIKPGNCTIDYFIDHIVFISNLIGAEHVALGSDFDGSDGIILPGIEGYLDLPPLLRKRGFNENEVQLILRENALRVINQVLA
;
A
#
# COMPACT_ATOMS: atom_id res chain seq x y z
N ASN A 1 10.29 18.19 -5.28
CA ASN A 1 10.93 17.77 -6.53
C ASN A 1 11.24 16.26 -6.44
N ILE A 2 10.59 15.46 -7.29
CA ILE A 2 10.70 13.98 -7.27
C ILE A 2 12.15 13.50 -7.46
N LEU A 3 12.94 14.14 -8.33
CA LEU A 3 14.33 13.74 -8.57
C LEU A 3 15.21 13.92 -7.33
N PHE A 4 14.94 14.94 -6.53
CA PHE A 4 15.63 15.13 -5.26
C PHE A 4 15.33 14.00 -4.26
N GLN A 5 14.06 13.56 -4.18
CA GLN A 5 13.66 12.44 -3.32
C GLN A 5 14.28 11.12 -3.79
N ILE A 6 14.35 10.88 -5.11
CA ILE A 6 15.00 9.69 -5.67
C ILE A 6 16.51 9.71 -5.38
N ASP A 7 17.17 10.85 -5.54
CA ASP A 7 18.59 11.01 -5.21
C ASP A 7 18.85 10.70 -3.72
N HIS A 8 18.03 11.26 -2.82
CA HIS A 8 18.12 11.00 -1.40
C HIS A 8 17.91 9.50 -1.06
N PHE A 9 16.91 8.87 -1.70
CA PHE A 9 16.67 7.44 -1.56
C PHE A 9 17.89 6.60 -1.92
N TYR A 10 18.58 6.92 -3.01
CA TYR A 10 19.81 6.22 -3.40
C TYR A 10 20.98 6.49 -2.46
N GLN A 11 21.12 7.73 -1.97
CA GLN A 11 22.12 8.05 -0.94
C GLN A 11 21.91 7.23 0.34
N GLU A 12 20.65 7.07 0.79
CA GLU A 12 20.35 6.24 1.96
C GLU A 12 20.60 4.75 1.71
N LEU A 13 20.32 4.23 0.52
CA LEU A 13 20.68 2.86 0.15
C LEU A 13 22.19 2.63 0.20
N ASP A 14 22.98 3.56 -0.34
CA ASP A 14 24.44 3.47 -0.37
C ASP A 14 25.04 3.59 1.03
N ASN A 15 24.58 4.57 1.82
CA ASN A 15 25.04 4.78 3.20
C ASN A 15 24.72 3.60 4.12
N ASN A 16 23.64 2.88 3.84
CA ASN A 16 23.14 1.76 4.61
C ASN A 16 23.22 0.42 3.87
N ALA A 17 24.15 0.28 2.93
CA ALA A 17 24.27 -0.90 2.07
C ALA A 17 24.52 -2.22 2.83
N ALA A 18 24.96 -2.17 4.11
CA ALA A 18 25.03 -3.33 4.97
C ALA A 18 23.64 -3.92 5.33
N TYR A 19 22.62 -3.09 5.41
CA TYR A 19 21.27 -3.43 5.90
C TYR A 19 20.19 -3.35 4.85
N LEU A 20 20.32 -2.46 3.87
CA LEU A 20 19.31 -2.18 2.86
C LEU A 20 19.66 -2.81 1.51
N TYR A 21 18.62 -3.13 0.73
CA TYR A 21 18.75 -3.67 -0.62
C TYR A 21 17.61 -3.18 -1.51
N LEU A 22 17.93 -2.65 -2.69
CA LEU A 22 16.92 -2.19 -3.64
C LEU A 22 16.18 -3.38 -4.26
N VAL A 23 14.86 -3.35 -4.22
CA VAL A 23 14.00 -4.35 -4.84
C VAL A 23 13.43 -3.80 -6.14
N ASN A 24 13.84 -4.39 -7.26
CA ASN A 24 13.41 -4.03 -8.61
C ASN A 24 12.63 -5.14 -9.34
N ASP A 25 12.73 -6.38 -8.84
CA ASP A 25 12.16 -7.57 -9.43
C ASP A 25 12.06 -8.72 -8.42
N SER A 26 11.47 -9.83 -8.82
CA SER A 26 11.35 -11.01 -7.95
C SER A 26 12.70 -11.65 -7.58
N GLN A 27 13.74 -11.47 -8.40
CA GLN A 27 15.07 -11.97 -8.07
C GLN A 27 15.71 -11.17 -6.94
N SER A 28 15.59 -9.84 -6.96
CA SER A 28 16.10 -8.96 -5.89
C SER A 28 15.42 -9.22 -4.54
N ILE A 29 14.13 -9.65 -4.52
CA ILE A 29 13.45 -10.09 -3.29
C ILE A 29 14.12 -11.35 -2.70
N LYS A 30 14.43 -12.33 -3.54
CA LYS A 30 15.12 -13.56 -3.11
C LYS A 30 16.51 -13.26 -2.57
N GLU A 31 17.24 -12.38 -3.24
CA GLU A 31 18.56 -11.94 -2.80
C GLU A 31 18.52 -11.18 -1.48
N THR A 32 17.51 -10.32 -1.28
CA THR A 32 17.28 -9.60 -0.01
C THR A 32 17.16 -10.59 1.15
N ASN A 33 16.31 -11.60 0.99
CA ASN A 33 16.11 -12.65 1.99
C ASN A 33 17.39 -13.46 2.25
N HIS A 34 18.07 -13.87 1.19
CA HIS A 34 19.32 -14.64 1.30
C HIS A 34 20.43 -13.88 2.03
N ARG A 35 20.49 -12.56 1.83
CA ARG A 35 21.47 -11.68 2.46
C ARG A 35 21.09 -11.21 3.85
N GLY A 36 19.87 -11.50 4.32
CA GLY A 36 19.35 -11.02 5.61
C GLY A 36 19.19 -9.49 5.66
N LYS A 37 18.89 -8.87 4.52
CA LYS A 37 18.71 -7.42 4.41
C LYS A 37 17.24 -7.02 4.36
N ILE A 38 16.97 -5.74 4.53
CA ILE A 38 15.65 -5.14 4.34
C ILE A 38 15.52 -4.73 2.88
N GLY A 39 14.47 -5.22 2.20
CA GLY A 39 14.16 -4.82 0.83
C GLY A 39 13.46 -3.47 0.78
N CYS A 40 13.96 -2.57 -0.05
CA CYS A 40 13.40 -1.25 -0.27
C CYS A 40 12.79 -1.15 -1.67
N ILE A 41 11.54 -0.72 -1.77
CA ILE A 41 10.83 -0.48 -3.03
C ILE A 41 10.62 1.02 -3.18
N LEU A 42 11.06 1.60 -4.30
CA LEU A 42 10.77 2.98 -4.63
C LEU A 42 9.29 3.09 -5.06
N HIS A 43 8.52 3.83 -4.28
CA HIS A 43 7.10 4.07 -4.48
C HIS A 43 6.83 5.55 -4.80
N LEU A 44 5.90 5.81 -5.71
CA LEU A 44 5.38 7.14 -5.99
C LEU A 44 3.96 7.26 -5.43
N GLU A 45 3.81 7.98 -4.33
CA GLU A 45 2.52 8.26 -3.71
C GLU A 45 1.91 9.53 -4.29
N GLY A 46 0.93 9.35 -5.18
CA GLY A 46 0.37 10.41 -6.00
C GLY A 46 1.16 10.63 -7.30
N ALA A 47 0.49 10.42 -8.41
CA ALA A 47 1.10 10.44 -9.75
C ALA A 47 1.05 11.82 -10.43
N GLU A 48 0.87 12.90 -9.67
CA GLU A 48 0.83 14.29 -10.16
C GLU A 48 2.10 14.64 -10.95
N ALA A 49 3.25 14.09 -10.53
CA ALA A 49 4.53 14.33 -11.16
C ALA A 49 4.64 13.81 -12.60
N LEU A 50 3.76 12.88 -13.00
CA LEU A 50 3.73 12.37 -14.38
C LEU A 50 3.16 13.39 -15.37
N GLY A 51 2.30 14.30 -14.91
CA GLY A 51 1.64 15.28 -15.78
C GLY A 51 0.88 14.58 -16.91
N ASN A 52 1.16 15.01 -18.14
CA ASN A 52 0.59 14.42 -19.37
C ASN A 52 1.56 13.47 -20.10
N ASP A 53 2.77 13.26 -19.56
CA ASP A 53 3.89 12.68 -20.33
C ASP A 53 4.21 11.26 -19.84
N ASP A 54 3.89 10.26 -20.64
CA ASP A 54 4.22 8.85 -20.36
C ASP A 54 5.75 8.60 -20.37
N GLU A 55 6.52 9.52 -20.97
CA GLU A 55 7.98 9.54 -20.94
C GLU A 55 8.50 9.61 -19.50
N ILE A 56 7.88 10.43 -18.67
CA ILE A 56 8.28 10.59 -17.26
C ILE A 56 8.14 9.26 -16.51
N LEU A 57 7.04 8.53 -16.71
CA LEU A 57 6.86 7.21 -16.12
C LEU A 57 7.98 6.24 -16.53
N ARG A 58 8.32 6.20 -17.83
CA ARG A 58 9.40 5.32 -18.32
C ARG A 58 10.77 5.70 -17.74
N ILE A 59 11.03 6.99 -17.54
CA ILE A 59 12.25 7.46 -16.88
C ILE A 59 12.26 7.04 -15.40
N LEU A 60 11.17 7.27 -14.66
CA LEU A 60 11.05 6.88 -13.25
C LEU A 60 11.20 5.35 -13.08
N TYR A 61 10.62 4.57 -13.99
CA TYR A 61 10.80 3.11 -14.00
C TYR A 61 12.28 2.72 -14.16
N LYS A 62 13.02 3.37 -15.06
CA LYS A 62 14.46 3.17 -15.22
C LYS A 62 15.25 3.62 -14.01
N LEU A 63 14.76 4.62 -13.29
CA LEU A 63 15.32 5.08 -12.01
C LEU A 63 14.89 4.20 -10.81
N GLY A 64 14.27 3.05 -11.04
CA GLY A 64 13.96 2.08 -9.99
C GLY A 64 12.54 2.15 -9.42
N LEU A 65 11.64 3.00 -9.95
CA LEU A 65 10.24 3.00 -9.52
C LEU A 65 9.60 1.62 -9.77
N ARG A 66 8.99 1.03 -8.72
CA ARG A 66 8.30 -0.27 -8.81
C ARG A 66 6.91 -0.29 -8.22
N SER A 67 6.48 0.82 -7.61
CA SER A 67 5.13 0.96 -7.07
C SER A 67 4.62 2.38 -7.28
N ILE A 68 3.31 2.53 -7.51
CA ILE A 68 2.68 3.83 -7.78
C ILE A 68 1.25 3.86 -7.25
N ALA A 69 0.88 4.96 -6.59
CA ALA A 69 -0.51 5.37 -6.33
C ALA A 69 -0.91 6.47 -7.32
N LEU A 70 -2.15 6.39 -7.85
CA LEU A 70 -2.61 7.34 -8.88
C LEU A 70 -2.84 8.74 -8.32
N THR A 71 -3.29 8.83 -7.08
CA THR A 71 -3.62 10.10 -6.40
C THR A 71 -3.07 10.12 -5.00
N TRP A 72 -2.87 11.32 -4.46
CA TRP A 72 -3.02 11.58 -3.04
C TRP A 72 -4.51 11.94 -2.78
N ASN A 73 -4.85 12.75 -1.80
CA ASN A 73 -6.25 13.03 -1.45
C ASN A 73 -7.01 13.86 -2.49
N ALA A 74 -6.35 14.71 -3.24
CA ALA A 74 -6.95 15.60 -4.21
C ALA A 74 -7.08 14.96 -5.60
N ARG A 75 -7.93 15.58 -6.44
CA ARG A 75 -8.01 15.30 -7.87
C ARG A 75 -6.72 15.68 -8.59
N ASN A 76 -6.31 14.85 -9.55
CA ASN A 76 -5.27 15.19 -10.52
C ASN A 76 -5.73 14.87 -11.96
N LEU A 77 -4.80 14.89 -12.93
CA LEU A 77 -5.11 14.60 -14.34
C LEU A 77 -5.53 13.15 -14.61
N LEU A 78 -5.24 12.23 -13.70
CA LEU A 78 -5.44 10.79 -13.87
C LEU A 78 -6.71 10.30 -13.17
N ALA A 79 -6.97 10.79 -11.97
CA ALA A 79 -8.08 10.30 -11.16
C ALA A 79 -8.49 11.30 -10.07
N ASP A 80 -9.62 10.99 -9.44
CA ASP A 80 -10.08 11.66 -8.23
C ASP A 80 -9.59 10.91 -6.99
N GLY A 81 -8.98 11.65 -6.05
CA GLY A 81 -8.68 11.16 -4.73
C GLY A 81 -9.91 11.18 -3.81
N VAL A 82 -9.75 10.60 -2.61
CA VAL A 82 -10.83 10.53 -1.59
C VAL A 82 -11.33 11.90 -1.14
N GLY A 83 -10.52 12.95 -1.27
CA GLY A 83 -10.90 14.33 -0.93
C GLY A 83 -12.05 14.90 -1.77
N GLU A 84 -12.32 14.33 -2.94
CA GLU A 84 -13.47 14.72 -3.78
C GLU A 84 -14.81 14.18 -3.24
N GLY A 85 -14.78 13.28 -2.28
CA GLY A 85 -15.94 12.72 -1.61
C GLY A 85 -16.97 12.16 -2.59
N GLN A 86 -18.25 12.44 -2.36
CA GLN A 86 -19.37 11.95 -3.19
C GLN A 86 -19.37 12.53 -4.62
N GLN A 87 -18.62 13.60 -4.89
CA GLN A 87 -18.52 14.21 -6.22
C GLN A 87 -17.42 13.56 -7.09
N ALA A 88 -16.72 12.57 -6.58
CA ALA A 88 -15.65 11.90 -7.31
C ALA A 88 -16.14 11.24 -8.60
N GLY A 89 -15.48 11.57 -9.72
CA GLY A 89 -15.73 10.97 -11.04
C GLY A 89 -14.96 9.66 -11.27
N GLY A 90 -13.96 9.36 -10.45
CA GLY A 90 -13.09 8.20 -10.60
C GLY A 90 -11.90 8.45 -11.54
N LEU A 91 -11.60 7.47 -12.40
CA LEU A 91 -10.51 7.59 -13.37
C LEU A 91 -10.89 8.52 -14.53
N SER A 92 -9.96 9.37 -14.93
CA SER A 92 -10.04 10.06 -16.23
C SER A 92 -9.79 9.09 -17.40
N VAL A 93 -9.97 9.54 -18.63
CA VAL A 93 -9.59 8.77 -19.83
C VAL A 93 -8.10 8.41 -19.75
N LYS A 94 -7.25 9.40 -19.45
CA LYS A 94 -5.80 9.20 -19.29
C LYS A 94 -5.46 8.26 -18.14
N GLY A 95 -6.18 8.34 -17.03
CA GLY A 95 -6.00 7.41 -15.91
C GLY A 95 -6.25 5.96 -16.29
N LYS A 96 -7.29 5.69 -17.10
CA LYS A 96 -7.57 4.34 -17.62
C LYS A 96 -6.47 3.83 -18.58
N GLU A 97 -5.93 4.71 -19.42
CA GLU A 97 -4.80 4.39 -20.29
C GLU A 97 -3.53 4.07 -19.48
N LEU A 98 -3.26 4.90 -18.46
CA LEU A 98 -2.13 4.67 -17.55
C LEU A 98 -2.24 3.32 -16.83
N VAL A 99 -3.41 2.97 -16.26
CA VAL A 99 -3.63 1.68 -15.58
C VAL A 99 -3.26 0.50 -16.47
N ARG A 100 -3.65 0.52 -17.76
CA ARG A 100 -3.26 -0.53 -18.72
C ARG A 100 -1.75 -0.53 -19.01
N THR A 101 -1.13 0.64 -19.06
CA THR A 101 0.33 0.76 -19.25
C THR A 101 1.09 0.18 -18.06
N LEU A 102 0.63 0.46 -16.83
CA LEU A 102 1.24 -0.04 -15.58
C LEU A 102 1.20 -1.57 -15.51
N GLU A 103 0.13 -2.20 -15.98
CA GLU A 103 0.01 -3.66 -16.02
C GLU A 103 1.12 -4.29 -16.89
N GLY A 104 1.40 -3.71 -18.06
CA GLY A 104 2.47 -4.15 -18.96
C GLY A 104 3.89 -3.89 -18.46
N MET A 105 4.05 -2.94 -17.53
CA MET A 105 5.36 -2.55 -16.97
C MET A 105 5.74 -3.30 -15.69
N ASN A 106 4.91 -4.21 -15.19
CA ASN A 106 5.14 -4.89 -13.91
C ASN A 106 5.35 -3.89 -12.75
N LEU A 107 4.51 -2.86 -12.70
CA LEU A 107 4.47 -1.89 -11.61
C LEU A 107 3.33 -2.26 -10.64
N LEU A 108 3.65 -2.31 -9.36
CA LEU A 108 2.67 -2.53 -8.30
C LEU A 108 1.77 -1.31 -8.18
N LEU A 109 0.47 -1.52 -8.37
CA LEU A 109 -0.52 -0.46 -8.28
C LEU A 109 -1.10 -0.39 -6.87
N ASP A 110 -0.98 0.78 -6.27
CA ASP A 110 -1.49 1.10 -4.94
C ASP A 110 -2.79 1.91 -5.07
N LEU A 111 -3.85 1.46 -4.42
CA LEU A 111 -5.15 2.12 -4.42
C LEU A 111 -5.41 2.96 -3.16
N ALA A 112 -4.40 3.14 -2.30
CA ALA A 112 -4.49 4.10 -1.20
C ALA A 112 -4.79 5.49 -1.76
N HIS A 113 -5.57 6.29 -1.04
CA HIS A 113 -6.04 7.63 -1.44
C HIS A 113 -6.99 7.73 -2.63
N LEU A 114 -7.17 6.67 -3.40
CA LEU A 114 -8.03 6.69 -4.58
C LEU A 114 -9.52 6.74 -4.17
N SER A 115 -10.31 7.55 -4.86
CA SER A 115 -11.75 7.59 -4.62
C SER A 115 -12.40 6.22 -4.82
N GLU A 116 -13.50 5.96 -4.12
CA GLU A 116 -14.23 4.67 -4.22
C GLU A 116 -14.57 4.29 -5.67
N LYS A 117 -15.05 5.24 -6.45
CA LYS A 117 -15.36 5.00 -7.88
C LYS A 117 -14.10 4.67 -8.68
N GLY A 118 -12.99 5.36 -8.43
CA GLY A 118 -11.69 5.08 -9.05
C GLY A 118 -11.18 3.69 -8.68
N PHE A 119 -11.35 3.31 -7.42
CA PHE A 119 -10.97 1.98 -6.90
C PHE A 119 -11.60 0.85 -7.72
N PHE A 120 -12.93 0.84 -7.86
CA PHE A 120 -13.62 -0.18 -8.66
C PHE A 120 -13.23 -0.14 -10.14
N GLN A 121 -13.09 1.07 -10.71
CA GLN A 121 -12.64 1.22 -12.10
C GLN A 121 -11.23 0.70 -12.35
N VAL A 122 -10.33 0.77 -11.37
CA VAL A 122 -9.02 0.11 -11.47
C VAL A 122 -9.18 -1.39 -11.51
N LEU A 123 -9.95 -1.99 -10.59
CA LEU A 123 -10.16 -3.43 -10.55
C LEU A 123 -10.82 -3.99 -11.82
N GLU A 124 -11.66 -3.19 -12.51
CA GLU A 124 -12.22 -3.54 -13.82
C GLU A 124 -11.21 -3.52 -14.98
N ASN A 125 -10.08 -2.80 -14.84
CA ASN A 125 -9.13 -2.52 -15.92
C ASN A 125 -7.71 -3.04 -15.66
N TYR A 126 -7.47 -3.69 -14.51
CA TYR A 126 -6.16 -4.19 -14.11
C TYR A 126 -6.29 -5.62 -13.56
N ASN A 127 -5.61 -6.59 -14.19
CA ASN A 127 -5.80 -8.01 -13.91
C ASN A 127 -4.80 -8.60 -12.91
N LYS A 128 -3.76 -7.82 -12.53
CA LYS A 128 -2.81 -8.26 -11.51
C LYS A 128 -3.33 -7.90 -10.11
N PRO A 129 -2.85 -8.58 -9.06
CA PRO A 129 -3.15 -8.17 -7.70
C PRO A 129 -2.70 -6.73 -7.43
N VAL A 130 -3.57 -5.97 -6.77
CA VAL A 130 -3.27 -4.60 -6.32
C VAL A 130 -2.98 -4.57 -4.82
N MET A 131 -2.45 -3.47 -4.33
CA MET A 131 -2.40 -3.23 -2.89
C MET A 131 -3.18 -1.97 -2.53
N VAL A 132 -3.62 -1.89 -1.29
CA VAL A 132 -3.90 -0.65 -0.57
C VAL A 132 -2.85 -0.55 0.51
N SER A 133 -1.84 0.28 0.30
CA SER A 133 -0.65 0.30 1.18
C SER A 133 -0.97 0.67 2.63
N HIS A 134 -1.98 1.56 2.86
CA HIS A 134 -2.38 2.01 4.18
C HIS A 134 -3.85 2.46 4.22
N ALA A 135 -4.69 1.64 4.84
CA ALA A 135 -6.10 1.93 5.11
C ALA A 135 -6.64 1.00 6.21
N ASN A 136 -7.81 1.32 6.75
CA ASN A 136 -8.51 0.52 7.74
C ASN A 136 -9.95 0.21 7.29
N ALA A 137 -10.78 -0.40 8.13
CA ALA A 137 -12.16 -0.72 7.85
C ALA A 137 -13.09 0.47 8.19
N ALA A 138 -13.87 0.95 7.21
CA ALA A 138 -14.84 2.02 7.41
C ALA A 138 -15.96 1.60 8.38
N SER A 139 -16.31 0.33 8.44
CA SER A 139 -17.30 -0.24 9.36
C SER A 139 -16.90 -0.09 10.84
N LEU A 140 -15.62 0.02 11.17
CA LEU A 140 -15.15 0.29 12.53
C LEU A 140 -14.87 1.77 12.77
N CYS A 141 -14.41 2.49 11.75
CA CYS A 141 -14.14 3.92 11.80
C CYS A 141 -14.52 4.57 10.48
N ASN A 142 -15.65 5.29 10.45
CA ASN A 142 -16.12 5.97 9.24
C ASN A 142 -15.23 7.18 8.92
N HIS A 143 -14.10 6.90 8.30
CA HIS A 143 -13.15 7.89 7.81
C HIS A 143 -12.99 7.74 6.29
N GLN A 144 -12.88 8.86 5.55
CA GLN A 144 -12.80 8.85 4.08
C GLN A 144 -11.63 8.05 3.50
N ARG A 145 -10.57 7.82 4.29
CA ARG A 145 -9.40 7.03 3.90
C ARG A 145 -9.58 5.54 4.13
N ASN A 146 -10.61 5.13 4.87
CA ASN A 146 -10.90 3.73 5.16
C ASN A 146 -11.72 3.09 4.05
N LEU A 147 -11.54 1.79 3.87
CA LEU A 147 -12.25 1.01 2.88
C LEU A 147 -13.59 0.52 3.45
N ASN A 148 -14.63 0.60 2.65
CA ASN A 148 -15.90 -0.06 2.96
C ASN A 148 -15.81 -1.57 2.67
N ASP A 149 -16.83 -2.33 3.15
CA ASP A 149 -16.84 -3.79 3.05
C ASP A 149 -16.85 -4.27 1.58
N ALA A 150 -17.49 -3.51 0.67
CA ALA A 150 -17.49 -3.84 -0.75
C ALA A 150 -16.10 -3.67 -1.39
N GLN A 151 -15.38 -2.60 -1.04
CA GLN A 151 -14.01 -2.41 -1.50
C GLN A 151 -13.07 -3.51 -0.97
N LEU A 152 -13.20 -3.87 0.32
CA LEU A 152 -12.42 -4.97 0.92
C LEU A 152 -12.71 -6.30 0.21
N SER A 153 -13.97 -6.63 -0.03
CA SER A 153 -14.35 -7.87 -0.73
C SER A 153 -13.81 -7.90 -2.16
N SER A 154 -13.95 -6.81 -2.92
CA SER A 154 -13.43 -6.74 -4.29
C SER A 154 -11.90 -6.78 -4.35
N LEU A 155 -11.21 -6.23 -3.34
CA LEU A 155 -9.76 -6.34 -3.18
C LEU A 155 -9.33 -7.81 -3.02
N ALA A 156 -10.04 -8.56 -2.18
CA ALA A 156 -9.78 -9.99 -1.98
C ALA A 156 -10.04 -10.81 -3.25
N GLU A 157 -11.15 -10.55 -3.95
CA GLU A 157 -11.47 -11.20 -5.24
C GLU A 157 -10.38 -10.95 -6.31
N ASN A 158 -9.76 -9.76 -6.30
CA ASN A 158 -8.60 -9.45 -7.16
C ASN A 158 -7.31 -10.18 -6.73
N GLY A 159 -7.26 -10.80 -5.54
CA GLY A 159 -6.06 -11.38 -4.95
C GLY A 159 -5.13 -10.35 -4.29
N GLY A 160 -5.59 -9.13 -4.14
CA GLY A 160 -4.86 -8.01 -3.54
C GLY A 160 -4.71 -8.09 -2.02
N ILE A 161 -4.13 -7.04 -1.45
CA ILE A 161 -3.91 -6.89 0.00
C ILE A 161 -4.23 -5.49 0.49
N VAL A 162 -4.62 -5.38 1.76
CA VAL A 162 -4.69 -4.11 2.47
C VAL A 162 -3.68 -4.06 3.61
N GLY A 163 -2.83 -3.05 3.61
CA GLY A 163 -1.95 -2.68 4.71
C GLY A 163 -2.74 -1.94 5.79
N VAL A 164 -3.04 -2.62 6.89
CA VAL A 164 -3.76 -2.00 8.01
C VAL A 164 -2.84 -0.98 8.68
N THR A 165 -3.31 0.27 8.76
CA THR A 165 -2.48 1.37 9.24
C THR A 165 -2.74 1.72 10.70
N GLN A 166 -1.69 2.22 11.35
CA GLN A 166 -1.71 2.66 12.75
C GLN A 166 -2.04 4.15 12.93
N VAL A 167 -2.48 4.84 11.88
CA VAL A 167 -2.88 6.24 11.94
C VAL A 167 -4.12 6.41 12.80
N ASN A 168 -4.01 7.17 13.90
CA ASN A 168 -5.05 7.32 14.93
C ASN A 168 -6.43 7.66 14.36
N SER A 169 -6.49 8.65 13.46
CA SER A 169 -7.75 9.13 12.88
C SER A 169 -8.47 8.09 12.02
N PHE A 170 -7.73 7.09 11.51
CA PHE A 170 -8.30 6.00 10.68
C PHE A 170 -8.75 4.81 11.55
N ILE A 171 -8.26 4.72 12.78
CA ILE A 171 -8.59 3.64 13.71
C ILE A 171 -9.84 4.00 14.52
N LYS A 172 -9.80 5.14 15.20
CA LYS A 172 -10.89 5.58 16.07
C LYS A 172 -10.77 7.06 16.40
N PRO A 173 -11.88 7.82 16.39
CA PRO A 173 -11.88 9.18 16.91
C PRO A 173 -11.51 9.22 18.41
N GLY A 174 -10.59 10.11 18.81
CA GLY A 174 -10.17 10.29 20.19
C GLY A 174 -9.03 9.39 20.62
N ASN A 175 -9.07 8.87 21.84
CA ASN A 175 -7.98 8.05 22.37
C ASN A 175 -7.91 6.68 21.68
N CYS A 176 -6.86 6.46 20.93
CA CYS A 176 -6.54 5.18 20.29
C CYS A 176 -5.56 4.37 21.14
N THR A 177 -5.77 3.05 21.12
CA THR A 177 -4.86 2.07 21.70
C THR A 177 -4.50 1.01 20.66
N ILE A 178 -3.46 0.24 20.92
CA ILE A 178 -3.07 -0.87 20.06
C ILE A 178 -4.18 -1.91 19.90
N ASP A 179 -5.05 -2.08 20.90
CA ASP A 179 -6.18 -3.01 20.82
C ASP A 179 -7.16 -2.61 19.72
N TYR A 180 -7.46 -1.31 19.55
CA TYR A 180 -8.31 -0.85 18.42
C TYR A 180 -7.64 -1.05 17.07
N PHE A 181 -6.33 -0.90 16.97
CA PHE A 181 -5.60 -1.23 15.76
C PHE A 181 -5.72 -2.73 15.43
N ILE A 182 -5.55 -3.59 16.42
CA ILE A 182 -5.74 -5.05 16.27
C ILE A 182 -7.19 -5.38 15.92
N ASP A 183 -8.19 -4.64 16.42
CA ASP A 183 -9.60 -4.84 16.05
C ASP A 183 -9.82 -4.67 14.54
N HIS A 184 -9.15 -3.71 13.87
CA HIS A 184 -9.20 -3.58 12.42
C HIS A 184 -8.59 -4.79 11.71
N ILE A 185 -7.45 -5.30 12.17
CA ILE A 185 -6.83 -6.52 11.62
C ILE A 185 -7.80 -7.71 11.75
N VAL A 186 -8.39 -7.91 12.94
CA VAL A 186 -9.35 -8.98 13.18
C VAL A 186 -10.60 -8.83 12.30
N PHE A 187 -11.17 -7.62 12.23
CA PHE A 187 -12.38 -7.36 11.44
C PHE A 187 -12.13 -7.67 9.96
N ILE A 188 -11.05 -7.12 9.39
CA ILE A 188 -10.73 -7.31 7.97
C ILE A 188 -10.41 -8.79 7.69
N SER A 189 -9.63 -9.45 8.56
CA SER A 189 -9.34 -10.88 8.40
C SER A 189 -10.60 -11.77 8.46
N ASN A 190 -11.56 -11.42 9.30
CA ASN A 190 -12.83 -12.15 9.38
C ASN A 190 -13.72 -11.91 8.15
N LEU A 191 -13.61 -10.74 7.52
CA LEU A 191 -14.40 -10.39 6.36
C LEU A 191 -13.85 -10.99 5.07
N ILE A 192 -12.54 -10.92 4.86
CA ILE A 192 -11.91 -11.25 3.58
C ILE A 192 -10.78 -12.29 3.63
N GLY A 193 -10.49 -12.83 4.82
CA GLY A 193 -9.39 -13.76 5.05
C GLY A 193 -8.09 -13.08 5.48
N ALA A 194 -7.32 -13.76 6.35
CA ALA A 194 -6.03 -13.27 6.83
C ALA A 194 -4.99 -13.14 5.70
N GLU A 195 -5.15 -13.87 4.61
CA GLU A 195 -4.30 -13.87 3.41
C GLU A 195 -4.37 -12.57 2.59
N HIS A 196 -5.31 -11.68 2.91
CA HIS A 196 -5.46 -10.37 2.27
C HIS A 196 -5.07 -9.21 3.16
N VAL A 197 -4.56 -9.48 4.38
CA VAL A 197 -4.17 -8.47 5.36
C VAL A 197 -2.65 -8.36 5.44
N ALA A 198 -2.14 -7.12 5.44
CA ALA A 198 -0.75 -6.79 5.66
C ALA A 198 -0.63 -5.61 6.64
N LEU A 199 0.58 -5.16 6.92
CA LEU A 199 0.82 -3.98 7.74
C LEU A 199 1.19 -2.78 6.86
N GLY A 200 0.55 -1.63 7.11
CA GLY A 200 0.78 -0.38 6.42
C GLY A 200 1.04 0.75 7.41
N SER A 201 2.29 0.96 7.80
CA SER A 201 2.64 1.82 8.94
C SER A 201 2.27 3.28 8.77
N ASP A 202 2.48 3.82 7.57
CA ASP A 202 2.43 5.26 7.30
C ASP A 202 3.43 6.07 8.17
N PHE A 203 4.58 5.45 8.52
CA PHE A 203 5.68 6.15 9.17
C PHE A 203 6.15 7.31 8.30
N ASP A 204 6.47 8.43 8.94
CA ASP A 204 6.87 9.71 8.32
C ASP A 204 5.79 10.37 7.44
N GLY A 205 4.69 9.68 7.11
CA GLY A 205 3.53 10.21 6.39
C GLY A 205 2.46 10.82 7.29
N SER A 206 2.45 10.46 8.59
CA SER A 206 1.46 10.94 9.56
C SER A 206 2.07 11.19 10.94
N ASP A 207 1.68 12.32 11.58
CA ASP A 207 2.09 12.65 12.96
C ASP A 207 1.30 11.90 14.03
N GLY A 208 0.12 11.40 13.69
CA GLY A 208 -0.80 10.75 14.63
C GLY A 208 -0.78 9.25 14.55
N ILE A 209 0.31 8.58 14.96
CA ILE A 209 0.46 7.13 14.94
C ILE A 209 0.46 6.53 16.35
N ILE A 210 -0.02 5.28 16.49
CA ILE A 210 -0.13 4.62 17.81
C ILE A 210 1.22 4.11 18.29
N LEU A 211 1.98 3.45 17.42
CA LEU A 211 3.27 2.88 17.76
C LEU A 211 4.35 3.92 17.55
N PRO A 212 5.14 4.24 18.59
CA PRO A 212 6.09 5.35 18.52
C PRO A 212 7.28 5.11 17.59
N GLY A 213 7.46 3.86 17.12
CA GLY A 213 8.55 3.49 16.22
C GLY A 213 8.40 2.05 15.74
N ILE A 214 9.34 1.63 14.90
CA ILE A 214 9.36 0.27 14.32
C ILE A 214 9.43 -0.83 15.39
N GLU A 215 10.00 -0.54 16.56
CA GLU A 215 10.12 -1.46 17.69
C GLU A 215 8.77 -1.92 18.20
N GLY A 216 7.74 -1.07 18.11
CA GLY A 216 6.37 -1.41 18.50
C GLY A 216 5.78 -2.57 17.70
N TYR A 217 6.30 -2.86 16.51
CA TYR A 217 5.86 -4.01 15.72
C TYR A 217 6.31 -5.36 16.31
N LEU A 218 7.31 -5.37 17.19
CA LEU A 218 7.75 -6.59 17.89
C LEU A 218 6.68 -7.12 18.84
N ASP A 219 5.75 -6.28 19.29
CA ASP A 219 4.64 -6.66 20.16
C ASP A 219 3.43 -7.22 19.39
N LEU A 220 3.37 -7.07 18.07
CA LEU A 220 2.22 -7.52 17.27
C LEU A 220 2.03 -9.06 17.27
N PRO A 221 3.08 -9.90 17.10
CA PRO A 221 2.89 -11.35 17.07
C PRO A 221 2.18 -11.91 18.31
N PRO A 222 2.58 -11.59 19.56
CA PRO A 222 1.86 -12.08 20.74
C PRO A 222 0.44 -11.49 20.85
N LEU A 223 0.21 -10.25 20.41
CA LEU A 223 -1.11 -9.64 20.42
C LEU A 223 -2.06 -10.31 19.43
N LEU A 224 -1.61 -10.60 18.22
CA LEU A 224 -2.38 -11.32 17.20
C LEU A 224 -2.76 -12.73 17.68
N ARG A 225 -1.81 -13.48 18.29
CA ARG A 225 -2.10 -14.79 18.88
C ARG A 225 -3.16 -14.71 19.99
N LYS A 226 -3.09 -13.69 20.84
CA LYS A 226 -4.09 -13.44 21.89
C LYS A 226 -5.49 -13.20 21.32
N ARG A 227 -5.58 -12.68 20.09
CA ARG A 227 -6.84 -12.43 19.38
C ARG A 227 -7.30 -13.64 18.53
N GLY A 228 -6.61 -14.78 18.62
CA GLY A 228 -7.03 -16.05 18.04
C GLY A 228 -6.35 -16.41 16.70
N PHE A 229 -5.44 -15.59 16.19
CA PHE A 229 -4.66 -15.94 14.98
C PHE A 229 -3.69 -17.08 15.28
N ASN A 230 -3.66 -18.08 14.41
CA ASN A 230 -2.65 -19.13 14.46
C ASN A 230 -1.30 -18.64 13.90
N GLU A 231 -0.24 -19.42 14.07
CA GLU A 231 1.12 -19.02 13.69
C GLU A 231 1.26 -18.71 12.18
N ASN A 232 0.58 -19.48 11.34
CA ASN A 232 0.59 -19.26 9.90
C ASN A 232 -0.09 -17.92 9.54
N GLU A 233 -1.24 -17.61 10.11
CA GLU A 233 -1.93 -16.32 9.88
C GLU A 233 -1.10 -15.14 10.37
N VAL A 234 -0.41 -15.28 11.52
CA VAL A 234 0.52 -14.26 12.01
C VAL A 234 1.62 -13.99 10.99
N GLN A 235 2.25 -15.03 10.42
CA GLN A 235 3.29 -14.87 9.40
C GLN A 235 2.73 -14.26 8.10
N LEU A 236 1.53 -14.66 7.67
CA LEU A 236 0.85 -14.07 6.52
C LEU A 236 0.69 -12.56 6.70
N ILE A 237 0.10 -12.11 7.81
CA ILE A 237 -0.17 -10.70 8.10
C ILE A 237 1.11 -9.87 8.20
N LEU A 238 2.13 -10.41 8.88
CA LEU A 238 3.36 -9.66 9.15
C LEU A 238 4.29 -9.55 7.93
N ARG A 239 4.19 -10.49 6.98
CA ARG A 239 5.19 -10.57 5.91
C ARG A 239 4.72 -11.21 4.61
N GLU A 240 4.19 -12.45 4.67
CA GLU A 240 4.09 -13.31 3.49
C GLU A 240 3.07 -12.79 2.47
N ASN A 241 1.99 -12.14 2.91
CA ASN A 241 0.98 -11.56 2.02
C ASN A 241 1.56 -10.42 1.16
N ALA A 242 2.32 -9.51 1.77
CA ALA A 242 3.00 -8.45 1.02
C ALA A 242 4.00 -9.04 0.02
N LEU A 243 4.82 -10.01 0.44
CA LEU A 243 5.78 -10.68 -0.45
C LEU A 243 5.08 -11.41 -1.59
N ARG A 244 3.93 -12.05 -1.35
CA ARG A 244 3.14 -12.71 -2.39
C ARG A 244 2.74 -11.74 -3.48
N VAL A 245 2.11 -10.63 -3.12
CA VAL A 245 1.62 -9.63 -4.10
C VAL A 245 2.79 -8.99 -4.84
N ILE A 246 3.84 -8.58 -4.12
CA ILE A 246 5.03 -7.97 -4.73
C ILE A 246 5.69 -8.94 -5.72
N ASN A 247 5.87 -10.22 -5.35
CA ASN A 247 6.45 -11.23 -6.24
C ASN A 247 5.58 -11.49 -7.48
N GLN A 248 4.24 -11.53 -7.34
CA GLN A 248 3.34 -11.76 -8.47
C GLN A 248 3.35 -10.61 -9.47
N VAL A 249 3.55 -9.38 -9.02
CA VAL A 249 3.53 -8.20 -9.89
C VAL A 249 4.89 -7.91 -10.49
N LEU A 250 5.98 -8.05 -9.71
CA LEU A 250 7.34 -7.76 -10.16
C LEU A 250 8.04 -8.96 -10.86
N ALA A 251 7.29 -10.02 -11.16
CA ALA A 251 7.81 -11.22 -11.84
C ALA A 251 8.25 -10.95 -13.29
#